data_3e1170c3c697b4b4e07ecd644676f31d
#
_entry.id   3e1170c3c697b4b4e07ecd644676f31d
#
_cell.length_a   1.000
_cell.length_b   1.000
_cell.length_c   1.000
_cell.angle_alpha   90.00
_cell.angle_beta   90.00
_cell.angle_gamma   90.00
#
_symmetry.space_group_name_H-M   'P 1'
#
loop_
_entity.id
_entity.type
_entity.pdbx_description
1 polymer ?
#
loop_
_entity_poly.entity_id
_entity_poly.type
_entity_poly.pdbx_seq_one_letter_code
_entity_poly.pdbx_strand_id
1 'polypeptide(L)'
;MNSYIKAFVCLAAIVASASCSSNKANLSGTVAGAEGKDIVIKKLSSAGVEALDTIKAGAEGSFAYKMEIAKGDPDFVYIYYGETPVASLLLKAGDAVSVKADTLGIWSVEGSEECSKLLEATNLQRGFAKKLAGGSITLQDYIDYYRQNVKFIMANNKSLAVIPLLSEKLPGGDPVFSQLTDAIHFRATCDSLKTVYPDSRYVRALDAEAERRMNLLQMNNAIGKAQEVGYIDIELPNELGRKIKLSEVQAKVVMVYFWSSEMGDQKMFNQDVLKPVYRDFKGKGLEIYAISLDTDKAAWATAVRTQKSGWINVCDGLGTASPSVLSYNVNKIPSLFFIVKGELVTGTGVKDEATLRSFLSKKL
;
A
#
# COMPACT_ATOMS: atom_id res chain seq x y z
N MET A 1 -34.19 30.64 70.84
CA MET A 1 -34.79 29.54 70.11
C MET A 1 -33.87 29.31 68.93
N ASN A 2 -32.95 28.36 69.10
CA ASN A 2 -31.80 28.13 68.20
C ASN A 2 -32.17 27.16 67.10
N SER A 3 -31.91 27.55 65.87
CA SER A 3 -31.95 26.61 64.74
C SER A 3 -30.57 26.52 64.10
N TYR A 4 -29.94 25.37 64.27
CA TYR A 4 -28.61 25.03 63.73
C TYR A 4 -28.76 24.65 62.26
N ILE A 5 -28.20 25.43 61.37
CA ILE A 5 -28.00 25.02 59.98
C ILE A 5 -26.68 24.26 59.88
N LYS A 6 -26.74 22.96 59.62
CA LYS A 6 -25.61 22.14 59.30
C LYS A 6 -25.25 22.33 57.82
N ALA A 7 -24.16 23.06 57.56
CA ALA A 7 -23.52 23.12 56.25
C ALA A 7 -22.83 21.77 55.93
N PHE A 8 -23.30 21.07 54.92
CA PHE A 8 -22.64 19.88 54.38
C PHE A 8 -21.62 20.38 53.33
N VAL A 9 -20.34 20.38 53.70
CA VAL A 9 -19.26 20.61 52.79
C VAL A 9 -18.96 19.32 52.03
N CYS A 10 -19.44 19.23 50.78
CA CYS A 10 -19.02 18.19 49.87
C CYS A 10 -17.58 18.52 49.37
N LEU A 11 -16.59 17.84 49.95
CA LEU A 11 -15.20 17.87 49.46
C LEU A 11 -15.13 17.06 48.19
N ALA A 12 -15.24 17.71 47.04
CA ALA A 12 -14.95 17.06 45.75
C ALA A 12 -13.43 16.85 45.66
N ALA A 13 -13.00 15.63 45.95
CA ALA A 13 -11.63 15.19 45.67
C ALA A 13 -11.41 15.14 44.16
N ILE A 14 -10.79 16.17 43.60
CA ILE A 14 -10.24 16.14 42.26
C ILE A 14 -9.04 15.18 42.32
N VAL A 15 -9.26 13.95 41.93
CA VAL A 15 -8.15 13.01 41.63
C VAL A 15 -7.52 13.49 40.33
N ALA A 16 -6.49 14.33 40.45
CA ALA A 16 -5.56 14.57 39.37
C ALA A 16 -4.85 13.25 39.11
N SER A 17 -5.36 12.48 38.17
CA SER A 17 -4.66 11.33 37.63
C SER A 17 -3.40 11.83 36.91
N ALA A 18 -2.26 11.82 37.62
CA ALA A 18 -0.97 11.91 36.98
C ALA A 18 -0.91 10.73 35.99
N SER A 19 -1.08 11.03 34.72
CA SER A 19 -0.86 10.10 33.62
C SER A 19 0.64 9.78 33.57
N CYS A 20 1.08 8.85 34.42
CA CYS A 20 2.29 8.09 34.14
C CYS A 20 2.03 7.37 32.82
N SER A 21 2.77 7.70 31.77
CA SER A 21 2.71 7.02 30.47
C SER A 21 3.18 5.57 30.63
N SER A 22 2.28 4.72 31.11
CA SER A 22 2.50 3.30 31.25
C SER A 22 2.49 2.68 29.87
N ASN A 23 3.52 1.93 29.50
CA ASN A 23 3.54 1.11 28.27
C ASN A 23 2.61 -0.11 28.38
N LYS A 24 1.61 -0.07 29.27
CA LYS A 24 0.70 -1.19 29.55
C LYS A 24 -0.73 -0.78 29.22
N ALA A 25 -1.47 -1.73 28.62
CA ALA A 25 -2.90 -1.66 28.51
C ALA A 25 -3.52 -2.60 29.56
N ASN A 26 -4.62 -2.17 30.17
CA ASN A 26 -5.41 -2.96 31.10
C ASN A 26 -6.70 -3.36 30.38
N LEU A 27 -6.93 -4.66 30.30
CA LEU A 27 -8.12 -5.27 29.71
C LEU A 27 -8.87 -5.99 30.80
N SER A 28 -10.16 -5.74 30.92
CA SER A 28 -11.04 -6.44 31.86
C SER A 28 -12.42 -6.66 31.21
N GLY A 29 -13.21 -7.53 31.79
CA GLY A 29 -14.57 -7.73 31.28
C GLY A 29 -15.20 -9.05 31.68
N THR A 30 -16.22 -9.43 30.93
CA THR A 30 -16.95 -10.68 31.10
C THR A 30 -17.19 -11.35 29.75
N VAL A 31 -17.10 -12.66 29.71
CA VAL A 31 -17.57 -13.51 28.60
C VAL A 31 -18.68 -14.41 29.14
N ALA A 32 -19.91 -13.99 28.90
CA ALA A 32 -21.09 -14.72 29.40
C ALA A 32 -21.12 -16.15 28.82
N GLY A 33 -21.29 -17.15 29.69
CA GLY A 33 -21.24 -18.56 29.32
C GLY A 33 -19.86 -19.20 29.37
N ALA A 34 -18.81 -18.44 29.77
CA ALA A 34 -17.45 -18.95 29.91
C ALA A 34 -17.01 -19.18 31.37
N GLU A 35 -17.94 -19.21 32.33
CA GLU A 35 -17.63 -19.38 33.76
C GLU A 35 -16.80 -20.63 34.02
N GLY A 36 -15.64 -20.45 34.67
CA GLY A 36 -14.71 -21.54 34.99
C GLY A 36 -14.04 -22.19 33.79
N LYS A 37 -14.21 -21.65 32.58
CA LYS A 37 -13.57 -22.10 31.34
C LYS A 37 -12.38 -21.24 30.97
N ASP A 38 -11.58 -21.73 30.04
CA ASP A 38 -10.42 -21.01 29.53
C ASP A 38 -10.83 -20.05 28.43
N ILE A 39 -10.32 -18.82 28.51
CA ILE A 39 -10.34 -17.83 27.46
C ILE A 39 -8.91 -17.54 27.04
N VAL A 40 -8.67 -17.41 25.74
CA VAL A 40 -7.33 -17.20 25.19
C VAL A 40 -7.21 -15.77 24.66
N ILE A 41 -6.21 -15.05 25.14
CA ILE A 41 -5.83 -13.75 24.61
C ILE A 41 -4.82 -13.97 23.51
N LYS A 42 -5.12 -13.47 22.32
CA LYS A 42 -4.26 -13.56 21.14
C LYS A 42 -3.95 -12.18 20.59
N LYS A 43 -2.84 -12.04 19.84
CA LYS A 43 -2.51 -10.81 19.10
C LYS A 43 -2.22 -11.09 17.65
N LEU A 44 -2.34 -10.07 16.80
CA LEU A 44 -1.91 -10.13 15.41
C LEU A 44 -0.41 -9.90 15.33
N SER A 45 0.32 -10.86 14.78
CA SER A 45 1.75 -10.78 14.47
C SER A 45 2.00 -10.84 12.96
N SER A 46 3.26 -10.77 12.55
CA SER A 46 3.65 -10.96 11.14
C SER A 46 3.41 -12.40 10.65
N ALA A 47 3.38 -13.37 11.55
CA ALA A 47 3.14 -14.78 11.24
C ALA A 47 1.63 -15.16 11.30
N GLY A 48 0.78 -14.23 11.74
CA GLY A 48 -0.65 -14.45 11.91
C GLY A 48 -1.12 -14.15 13.34
N VAL A 49 -2.21 -14.78 13.77
CA VAL A 49 -2.77 -14.59 15.11
C VAL A 49 -2.10 -15.56 16.09
N GLU A 50 -1.35 -15.01 17.05
CA GLU A 50 -0.58 -15.76 18.05
C GLU A 50 -1.21 -15.67 19.42
N ALA A 51 -1.22 -16.80 20.16
CA ALA A 51 -1.65 -16.82 21.55
C ALA A 51 -0.62 -16.11 22.45
N LEU A 52 -1.12 -15.19 23.28
CA LEU A 52 -0.33 -14.52 24.31
C LEU A 52 -0.45 -15.21 25.66
N ASP A 53 -1.69 -15.55 26.03
CA ASP A 53 -1.98 -16.12 27.34
C ASP A 53 -3.33 -16.84 27.34
N THR A 54 -3.51 -17.74 28.32
CA THR A 54 -4.76 -18.41 28.60
C THR A 54 -5.21 -18.10 30.03
N ILE A 55 -6.40 -17.55 30.17
CA ILE A 55 -6.94 -17.08 31.43
C ILE A 55 -8.18 -17.90 31.76
N LYS A 56 -8.25 -18.39 32.99
CA LYS A 56 -9.47 -19.03 33.49
C LYS A 56 -10.49 -17.97 33.89
N ALA A 57 -11.64 -17.99 33.22
CA ALA A 57 -12.72 -17.04 33.53
C ALA A 57 -13.28 -17.31 34.95
N GLY A 58 -13.47 -16.25 35.71
CA GLY A 58 -14.03 -16.29 37.05
C GLY A 58 -15.57 -16.43 37.07
N ALA A 59 -16.17 -16.04 38.18
CA ALA A 59 -17.63 -15.97 38.29
C ALA A 59 -18.19 -15.04 37.21
N GLU A 60 -19.36 -15.39 36.66
CA GLU A 60 -20.02 -14.64 35.56
C GLU A 60 -19.15 -14.47 34.32
N GLY A 61 -18.14 -15.34 34.12
CA GLY A 61 -17.23 -15.25 33.01
C GLY A 61 -16.23 -14.08 33.10
N SER A 62 -15.99 -13.53 34.30
CA SER A 62 -15.13 -12.37 34.51
C SER A 62 -13.67 -12.68 34.24
N PHE A 63 -12.95 -11.69 33.72
CA PHE A 63 -11.52 -11.79 33.47
C PHE A 63 -10.82 -10.42 33.62
N ALA A 64 -9.51 -10.44 33.85
CA ALA A 64 -8.64 -9.29 33.79
C ALA A 64 -7.30 -9.70 33.20
N TYR A 65 -6.76 -8.87 32.33
CA TYR A 65 -5.47 -9.09 31.69
C TYR A 65 -4.71 -7.77 31.55
N LYS A 66 -3.42 -7.84 31.71
CA LYS A 66 -2.54 -6.69 31.53
C LYS A 66 -1.44 -7.04 30.54
N MET A 67 -1.27 -6.22 29.53
CA MET A 67 -0.27 -6.45 28.50
C MET A 67 0.60 -5.22 28.24
N GLU A 68 1.79 -5.45 27.76
CA GLU A 68 2.69 -4.38 27.30
C GLU A 68 2.39 -4.03 25.86
N ILE A 69 2.26 -2.74 25.57
CA ILE A 69 2.04 -2.20 24.21
C ILE A 69 3.03 -1.06 24.02
N ALA A 70 3.76 -1.10 22.92
CA ALA A 70 4.71 -0.05 22.58
C ALA A 70 4.00 1.30 22.40
N LYS A 71 4.56 2.36 22.94
CA LYS A 71 3.99 3.70 22.80
C LYS A 71 4.00 4.11 21.34
N GLY A 72 2.84 4.52 20.82
CA GLY A 72 2.68 4.93 19.43
C GLY A 72 2.49 3.78 18.42
N ASP A 73 2.52 2.51 18.88
CA ASP A 73 2.30 1.33 18.03
C ASP A 73 1.17 0.44 18.63
N PRO A 74 -0.10 0.78 18.39
CA PRO A 74 -1.24 0.00 18.87
C PRO A 74 -1.23 -1.42 18.31
N ASP A 75 -1.82 -2.36 19.07
CA ASP A 75 -1.92 -3.76 18.72
C ASP A 75 -3.35 -4.23 18.52
N PHE A 76 -3.58 -5.08 17.53
CA PHE A 76 -4.81 -5.85 17.40
C PHE A 76 -4.75 -7.05 18.34
N VAL A 77 -5.70 -7.09 19.27
CA VAL A 77 -5.82 -8.09 20.31
C VAL A 77 -7.18 -8.76 20.21
N TYR A 78 -7.18 -10.07 20.32
CA TYR A 78 -8.38 -10.88 20.18
C TYR A 78 -8.61 -11.69 21.45
N ILE A 79 -9.86 -11.80 21.87
CA ILE A 79 -10.31 -12.69 22.95
C ILE A 79 -10.99 -13.88 22.28
N TYR A 80 -10.56 -15.07 22.62
CA TYR A 80 -11.10 -16.32 22.09
C TYR A 80 -11.73 -17.17 23.21
N TYR A 81 -12.86 -17.78 22.89
CA TYR A 81 -13.43 -18.88 23.63
C TYR A 81 -13.44 -20.12 22.76
N GLY A 82 -12.59 -21.10 23.09
CA GLY A 82 -12.27 -22.18 22.16
C GLY A 82 -11.70 -21.64 20.85
N GLU A 83 -12.30 -22.01 19.72
CA GLU A 83 -11.90 -21.51 18.39
C GLU A 83 -12.68 -20.27 17.95
N THR A 84 -13.61 -19.77 18.76
CA THR A 84 -14.46 -18.63 18.41
C THR A 84 -13.84 -17.31 18.90
N PRO A 85 -13.57 -16.34 18.02
CA PRO A 85 -13.20 -14.99 18.45
C PRO A 85 -14.43 -14.28 19.03
N VAL A 86 -14.42 -14.03 20.34
CA VAL A 86 -15.55 -13.41 21.05
C VAL A 86 -15.44 -11.89 21.17
N ALA A 87 -14.22 -11.33 21.01
CA ALA A 87 -14.03 -9.89 20.86
C ALA A 87 -12.73 -9.59 20.09
N SER A 88 -12.72 -8.46 19.38
CA SER A 88 -11.56 -7.91 18.67
C SER A 88 -11.31 -6.48 19.14
N LEU A 89 -10.08 -6.17 19.53
CA LEU A 89 -9.73 -4.92 20.18
C LEU A 89 -8.53 -4.29 19.45
N LEU A 90 -8.47 -2.97 19.43
CA LEU A 90 -7.31 -2.20 19.02
C LEU A 90 -6.82 -1.42 20.23
N LEU A 91 -5.81 -1.97 20.91
CA LEU A 91 -5.31 -1.44 22.17
C LEU A 91 -4.05 -0.60 21.96
N LYS A 92 -3.93 0.49 22.69
CA LYS A 92 -2.74 1.33 22.77
C LYS A 92 -2.20 1.44 24.18
N ALA A 93 -0.97 1.86 24.31
CA ALA A 93 -0.34 2.11 25.60
C ALA A 93 -1.16 3.10 26.43
N GLY A 94 -1.46 2.73 27.67
CA GLY A 94 -2.27 3.51 28.60
C GLY A 94 -3.77 3.20 28.57
N ASP A 95 -4.26 2.39 27.65
CA ASP A 95 -5.68 2.03 27.58
C ASP A 95 -6.12 1.25 28.83
N ALA A 96 -7.34 1.54 29.28
CA ALA A 96 -8.08 0.80 30.29
C ALA A 96 -9.45 0.44 29.69
N VAL A 97 -9.58 -0.79 29.20
CA VAL A 97 -10.71 -1.22 28.38
C VAL A 97 -11.54 -2.25 29.14
N SER A 98 -12.86 -2.08 29.10
CA SER A 98 -13.84 -3.04 29.61
C SER A 98 -14.64 -3.65 28.46
N VAL A 99 -14.71 -4.98 28.43
CA VAL A 99 -15.42 -5.76 27.40
C VAL A 99 -16.54 -6.56 28.02
N LYS A 100 -17.71 -6.54 27.42
CA LYS A 100 -18.79 -7.47 27.69
C LYS A 100 -19.05 -8.27 26.42
N ALA A 101 -18.80 -9.57 26.47
CA ALA A 101 -18.96 -10.49 25.35
C ALA A 101 -19.78 -11.72 25.74
N ASP A 102 -20.26 -12.46 24.76
CA ASP A 102 -20.81 -13.81 24.93
C ASP A 102 -19.98 -14.85 24.14
N THR A 103 -20.27 -16.10 24.32
CA THR A 103 -19.59 -17.22 23.64
C THR A 103 -19.91 -17.31 22.14
N LEU A 104 -20.88 -16.54 21.64
CA LEU A 104 -21.28 -16.45 20.24
C LEU A 104 -20.55 -15.31 19.52
N GLY A 105 -19.78 -14.50 20.27
CA GLY A 105 -18.99 -13.40 19.71
C GLY A 105 -19.80 -12.11 19.54
N ILE A 106 -20.91 -11.92 20.23
CA ILE A 106 -21.57 -10.61 20.37
C ILE A 106 -20.90 -9.89 21.52
N TRP A 107 -20.41 -8.68 21.28
CA TRP A 107 -19.64 -7.95 22.27
C TRP A 107 -19.85 -6.43 22.22
N SER A 108 -19.54 -5.79 23.32
CA SER A 108 -19.47 -4.34 23.48
C SER A 108 -18.17 -3.97 24.19
N VAL A 109 -17.74 -2.72 24.03
CA VAL A 109 -16.49 -2.22 24.60
C VAL A 109 -16.65 -0.80 25.10
N GLU A 110 -16.00 -0.49 26.21
CA GLU A 110 -15.91 0.83 26.81
C GLU A 110 -14.45 1.15 27.16
N GLY A 111 -14.10 2.44 27.22
CA GLY A 111 -12.78 2.91 27.64
C GLY A 111 -11.76 3.17 26.51
N SER A 112 -12.09 2.89 25.23
CA SER A 112 -11.21 3.18 24.11
C SER A 112 -11.99 3.53 22.85
N GLU A 113 -11.72 4.70 22.27
CA GLU A 113 -12.32 5.14 21.00
C GLU A 113 -11.89 4.22 19.83
N GLU A 114 -10.63 3.79 19.80
CA GLU A 114 -10.11 2.91 18.77
C GLU A 114 -10.77 1.53 18.80
N CYS A 115 -11.03 0.99 20.00
CA CYS A 115 -11.81 -0.24 20.13
C CYS A 115 -13.26 -0.07 19.68
N SER A 116 -13.87 1.08 19.93
CA SER A 116 -15.23 1.38 19.46
C SER A 116 -15.31 1.46 17.96
N LYS A 117 -14.34 2.09 17.30
CA LYS A 117 -14.21 2.12 15.83
C LYS A 117 -14.01 0.71 15.25
N LEU A 118 -13.16 -0.10 15.87
CA LEU A 118 -12.96 -1.48 15.43
C LEU A 118 -14.23 -2.32 15.60
N LEU A 119 -15.01 -2.10 16.66
CA LEU A 119 -16.31 -2.75 16.84
C LEU A 119 -17.28 -2.36 15.72
N GLU A 120 -17.33 -1.08 15.35
CA GLU A 120 -18.16 -0.61 14.24
C GLU A 120 -17.76 -1.28 12.92
N ALA A 121 -16.45 -1.30 12.59
CA ALA A 121 -15.93 -2.02 11.43
C ALA A 121 -16.29 -3.51 11.44
N THR A 122 -16.14 -4.17 12.60
CA THR A 122 -16.48 -5.59 12.77
C THR A 122 -17.99 -5.83 12.60
N ASN A 123 -18.84 -4.91 13.03
CA ASN A 123 -20.28 -5.02 12.84
C ASN A 123 -20.71 -4.86 11.38
N LEU A 124 -20.03 -4.02 10.60
CA LEU A 124 -20.22 -3.94 9.14
C LEU A 124 -19.92 -5.30 8.49
N GLN A 125 -18.76 -5.90 8.82
CA GLN A 125 -18.36 -7.22 8.30
C GLN A 125 -19.34 -8.32 8.68
N ARG A 126 -19.73 -8.38 9.96
CA ARG A 126 -20.71 -9.37 10.46
C ARG A 126 -22.07 -9.22 9.81
N GLY A 127 -22.55 -7.98 9.64
CA GLY A 127 -23.84 -7.72 8.98
C GLY A 127 -23.86 -8.26 7.56
N PHE A 128 -22.77 -8.06 6.83
CA PHE A 128 -22.63 -8.58 5.47
C PHE A 128 -22.44 -10.11 5.45
N ALA A 129 -21.57 -10.64 6.30
CA ALA A 129 -21.38 -12.10 6.42
C ALA A 129 -22.68 -12.85 6.77
N LYS A 130 -23.53 -12.26 7.61
CA LYS A 130 -24.85 -12.84 7.91
C LYS A 130 -25.77 -12.88 6.69
N LYS A 131 -25.77 -11.83 5.85
CA LYS A 131 -26.52 -11.83 4.60
C LYS A 131 -25.98 -12.89 3.63
N LEU A 132 -24.66 -13.02 3.50
CA LEU A 132 -24.01 -14.05 2.69
C LEU A 132 -24.43 -15.47 3.12
N ALA A 133 -24.37 -15.74 4.43
CA ALA A 133 -24.76 -17.05 4.98
C ALA A 133 -26.26 -17.36 4.77
N GLY A 134 -27.11 -16.34 4.66
CA GLY A 134 -28.54 -16.47 4.35
C GLY A 134 -28.86 -16.85 2.89
N GLY A 135 -27.85 -16.86 2.01
CA GLY A 135 -27.97 -17.32 0.61
C GLY A 135 -28.77 -16.41 -0.32
N SER A 136 -29.16 -15.21 0.13
CA SER A 136 -30.01 -14.26 -0.60
C SER A 136 -29.32 -12.93 -0.89
N ILE A 137 -28.02 -12.98 -1.21
CA ILE A 137 -27.28 -11.76 -1.50
C ILE A 137 -27.49 -11.30 -2.94
N THR A 138 -27.74 -10.01 -3.11
CA THR A 138 -27.85 -9.36 -4.42
C THR A 138 -26.60 -8.55 -4.74
N LEU A 139 -26.42 -8.17 -6.01
CA LEU A 139 -25.39 -7.22 -6.41
C LEU A 139 -25.54 -5.87 -5.67
N GLN A 140 -26.78 -5.44 -5.42
CA GLN A 140 -27.05 -4.21 -4.68
C GLN A 140 -26.56 -4.30 -3.23
N ASP A 141 -26.73 -5.44 -2.55
CA ASP A 141 -26.21 -5.64 -1.18
C ASP A 141 -24.69 -5.53 -1.13
N TYR A 142 -24.00 -6.05 -2.17
CA TYR A 142 -22.54 -5.90 -2.27
C TYR A 142 -22.14 -4.44 -2.50
N ILE A 143 -22.81 -3.74 -3.41
CA ILE A 143 -22.55 -2.32 -3.70
C ILE A 143 -22.76 -1.47 -2.44
N ASP A 144 -23.82 -1.72 -1.69
CA ASP A 144 -24.14 -0.99 -0.47
C ASP A 144 -23.11 -1.27 0.64
N TYR A 145 -22.69 -2.52 0.76
CA TYR A 145 -21.62 -2.91 1.68
C TYR A 145 -20.29 -2.24 1.32
N TYR A 146 -19.89 -2.29 0.06
CA TYR A 146 -18.69 -1.62 -0.43
C TYR A 146 -18.73 -0.11 -0.12
N ARG A 147 -19.84 0.55 -0.42
CA ARG A 147 -20.03 2.00 -0.12
C ARG A 147 -19.95 2.32 1.37
N GLN A 148 -20.53 1.47 2.22
CA GLN A 148 -20.44 1.63 3.68
C GLN A 148 -18.98 1.51 4.15
N ASN A 149 -18.23 0.56 3.63
CA ASN A 149 -16.82 0.39 3.94
C ASN A 149 -16.00 1.62 3.49
N VAL A 150 -16.19 2.09 2.26
CA VAL A 150 -15.51 3.32 1.78
C VAL A 150 -15.84 4.51 2.68
N LYS A 151 -17.12 4.71 3.03
CA LYS A 151 -17.55 5.79 3.92
C LYS A 151 -16.89 5.70 5.29
N PHE A 152 -16.86 4.50 5.89
CA PHE A 152 -16.21 4.27 7.18
C PHE A 152 -14.71 4.55 7.12
N ILE A 153 -14.02 4.03 6.09
CA ILE A 153 -12.58 4.23 5.88
C ILE A 153 -12.25 5.71 5.73
N MET A 154 -13.01 6.45 4.93
CA MET A 154 -12.78 7.89 4.74
C MET A 154 -13.00 8.69 6.02
N ALA A 155 -14.04 8.36 6.81
CA ALA A 155 -14.33 9.02 8.07
C ALA A 155 -13.29 8.72 9.17
N ASN A 156 -12.63 7.56 9.11
CA ASN A 156 -11.70 7.06 10.12
C ASN A 156 -10.28 6.83 9.59
N ASN A 157 -9.86 7.54 8.55
CA ASN A 157 -8.60 7.32 7.83
C ASN A 157 -7.31 7.52 8.64
N LYS A 158 -7.41 8.01 9.89
CA LYS A 158 -6.32 8.15 10.85
C LYS A 158 -6.36 7.08 11.96
N SER A 159 -7.26 6.12 11.87
CA SER A 159 -7.40 4.99 12.79
C SER A 159 -6.99 3.68 12.13
N LEU A 160 -6.20 2.86 12.83
CA LEU A 160 -5.86 1.51 12.35
C LEU A 160 -7.08 0.58 12.24
N ALA A 161 -8.21 0.93 12.85
CA ALA A 161 -9.46 0.17 12.74
C ALA A 161 -10.00 0.02 11.30
N VAL A 162 -9.49 0.81 10.34
CA VAL A 162 -9.85 0.69 8.91
C VAL A 162 -9.12 -0.46 8.19
N ILE A 163 -8.00 -0.95 8.74
CA ILE A 163 -7.15 -1.97 8.10
C ILE A 163 -7.88 -3.30 7.87
N PRO A 164 -8.66 -3.84 8.82
CA PRO A 164 -9.43 -5.07 8.60
C PRO A 164 -10.41 -4.96 7.43
N LEU A 165 -11.03 -3.80 7.20
CA LEU A 165 -11.93 -3.58 6.07
C LEU A 165 -11.17 -3.53 4.74
N LEU A 166 -10.03 -2.82 4.68
CA LEU A 166 -9.20 -2.76 3.47
C LEU A 166 -8.64 -4.11 3.05
N SER A 167 -8.34 -4.99 4.02
CA SER A 167 -7.77 -6.31 3.79
C SER A 167 -8.81 -7.44 3.72
N GLU A 168 -10.10 -7.11 3.83
CA GLU A 168 -11.17 -8.09 3.87
C GLU A 168 -11.29 -8.89 2.57
N LYS A 169 -11.51 -10.19 2.75
CA LYS A 169 -11.79 -11.13 1.65
C LYS A 169 -13.15 -11.76 1.84
N LEU A 170 -13.84 -11.96 0.72
CA LEU A 170 -15.09 -12.72 0.66
C LEU A 170 -14.83 -14.23 0.86
N PRO A 171 -15.85 -15.01 1.22
CA PRO A 171 -15.78 -16.46 1.12
C PRO A 171 -15.44 -16.86 -0.34
N GLY A 172 -14.32 -17.51 -0.55
CA GLY A 172 -13.77 -17.78 -1.88
C GLY A 172 -12.41 -17.09 -2.12
N GLY A 173 -12.05 -16.13 -1.27
CA GLY A 173 -10.73 -15.51 -1.23
C GLY A 173 -10.61 -14.20 -2.00
N ASP A 174 -11.63 -13.78 -2.74
CA ASP A 174 -11.62 -12.51 -3.47
C ASP A 174 -11.68 -11.32 -2.51
N PRO A 175 -10.83 -10.29 -2.70
CA PRO A 175 -10.88 -9.10 -1.86
C PRO A 175 -12.16 -8.29 -2.09
N VAL A 176 -12.70 -7.69 -1.05
CA VAL A 176 -13.83 -6.74 -1.16
C VAL A 176 -13.43 -5.54 -2.02
N PHE A 177 -12.22 -5.01 -1.82
CA PHE A 177 -11.62 -3.97 -2.64
C PHE A 177 -10.82 -4.59 -3.79
N SER A 178 -11.51 -5.05 -4.84
CA SER A 178 -10.95 -5.78 -5.97
C SER A 178 -10.71 -4.94 -7.22
N GLN A 179 -11.22 -3.71 -7.29
CA GLN A 179 -11.09 -2.85 -8.46
C GLN A 179 -9.71 -2.18 -8.49
N LEU A 180 -9.17 -1.98 -9.69
CA LEU A 180 -7.89 -1.27 -9.85
C LEU A 180 -7.92 0.15 -9.24
N THR A 181 -9.06 0.84 -9.36
CA THR A 181 -9.27 2.18 -8.80
C THR A 181 -9.26 2.21 -7.28
N ASP A 182 -9.46 1.07 -6.61
CA ASP A 182 -9.37 0.98 -5.14
C ASP A 182 -7.97 1.32 -4.62
N ALA A 183 -6.95 1.24 -5.48
CA ALA A 183 -5.59 1.69 -5.19
C ALA A 183 -5.56 3.10 -4.57
N ILE A 184 -6.48 3.98 -4.99
CA ILE A 184 -6.59 5.35 -4.49
C ILE A 184 -6.98 5.35 -3.00
N HIS A 185 -7.92 4.49 -2.59
CA HIS A 185 -8.34 4.36 -1.19
C HIS A 185 -7.20 3.84 -0.31
N PHE A 186 -6.46 2.83 -0.79
CA PHE A 186 -5.29 2.29 -0.09
C PHE A 186 -4.21 3.37 0.08
N ARG A 187 -3.87 4.11 -0.98
CA ARG A 187 -2.84 5.14 -0.92
C ARG A 187 -3.23 6.29 0.02
N ALA A 188 -4.42 6.86 -0.15
CA ALA A 188 -4.90 7.97 0.65
C ALA A 188 -4.99 7.62 2.15
N THR A 189 -5.47 6.39 2.46
CA THR A 189 -5.55 5.92 3.85
C THR A 189 -4.16 5.69 4.43
N CYS A 190 -3.25 5.07 3.67
CA CYS A 190 -1.87 4.86 4.11
C CYS A 190 -1.16 6.19 4.40
N ASP A 191 -1.27 7.19 3.53
CA ASP A 191 -0.67 8.50 3.73
C ASP A 191 -1.22 9.20 4.98
N SER A 192 -2.53 9.06 5.25
CA SER A 192 -3.15 9.58 6.48
C SER A 192 -2.65 8.85 7.73
N LEU A 193 -2.56 7.52 7.69
CA LEU A 193 -2.09 6.71 8.82
C LEU A 193 -0.61 6.95 9.14
N LYS A 194 0.24 7.17 8.13
CA LYS A 194 1.67 7.53 8.32
C LYS A 194 1.85 8.80 9.15
N THR A 195 0.90 9.73 9.11
CA THR A 195 0.98 10.96 9.94
C THR A 195 0.75 10.70 11.43
N VAL A 196 0.12 9.58 11.78
CA VAL A 196 -0.24 9.22 13.17
C VAL A 196 0.63 8.07 13.68
N TYR A 197 0.92 7.09 12.83
CA TYR A 197 1.60 5.84 13.16
C TYR A 197 2.76 5.56 12.19
N PRO A 198 3.80 6.42 12.12
CA PRO A 198 4.88 6.32 11.13
C PRO A 198 5.68 5.01 11.24
N ASP A 199 5.81 4.48 12.45
CA ASP A 199 6.61 3.28 12.75
C ASP A 199 5.78 2.00 12.85
N SER A 200 4.45 2.07 12.65
CA SER A 200 3.58 0.92 12.79
C SER A 200 3.85 -0.14 11.72
N ARG A 201 3.97 -1.39 12.15
CA ARG A 201 4.09 -2.55 11.25
C ARG A 201 2.88 -2.71 10.33
N TYR A 202 1.70 -2.35 10.80
CA TYR A 202 0.46 -2.41 10.02
C TYR A 202 0.45 -1.36 8.91
N VAL A 203 0.95 -0.17 9.20
CA VAL A 203 1.06 0.92 8.21
C VAL A 203 2.12 0.58 7.17
N ARG A 204 3.26 -0.02 7.56
CA ARG A 204 4.26 -0.51 6.60
C ARG A 204 3.72 -1.59 5.67
N ALA A 205 2.94 -2.54 6.20
CA ALA A 205 2.30 -3.56 5.38
C ALA A 205 1.26 -2.96 4.41
N LEU A 206 0.46 -2.00 4.88
CA LEU A 206 -0.50 -1.27 4.05
C LEU A 206 0.20 -0.44 2.97
N ASP A 207 1.36 0.15 3.27
CA ASP A 207 2.15 0.94 2.31
C ASP A 207 2.64 0.09 1.14
N ALA A 208 3.20 -1.08 1.44
CA ALA A 208 3.64 -2.02 0.40
C ALA A 208 2.48 -2.47 -0.50
N GLU A 209 1.30 -2.74 0.08
CA GLU A 209 0.11 -3.10 -0.71
C GLU A 209 -0.42 -1.91 -1.52
N ALA A 210 -0.44 -0.70 -0.93
CA ALA A 210 -0.85 0.52 -1.63
C ALA A 210 0.07 0.81 -2.83
N GLU A 211 1.38 0.66 -2.66
CA GLU A 211 2.36 0.83 -3.73
C GLU A 211 2.15 -0.21 -4.85
N ARG A 212 2.01 -1.48 -4.49
CA ARG A 212 1.71 -2.55 -5.45
C ARG A 212 0.46 -2.25 -6.28
N ARG A 213 -0.63 -1.82 -5.63
CA ARG A 213 -1.90 -1.49 -6.30
C ARG A 213 -1.78 -0.24 -7.18
N MET A 214 -1.06 0.79 -6.73
CA MET A 214 -0.84 2.01 -7.51
C MET A 214 -0.02 1.71 -8.77
N ASN A 215 1.00 0.85 -8.68
CA ASN A 215 1.79 0.42 -9.84
C ASN A 215 0.92 -0.33 -10.86
N LEU A 216 0.03 -1.22 -10.42
CA LEU A 216 -0.93 -1.91 -11.31
C LEU A 216 -1.90 -0.93 -11.98
N LEU A 217 -2.42 0.05 -11.25
CA LEU A 217 -3.30 1.07 -11.80
C LEU A 217 -2.57 1.93 -12.85
N GLN A 218 -1.34 2.35 -12.57
CA GLN A 218 -0.52 3.11 -13.52
C GLN A 218 -0.22 2.29 -14.78
N MET A 219 0.14 1.02 -14.62
CA MET A 219 0.38 0.11 -15.75
C MET A 219 -0.87 -0.06 -16.61
N ASN A 220 -2.04 -0.29 -15.99
CA ASN A 220 -3.30 -0.40 -16.74
C ASN A 220 -3.63 0.88 -17.51
N ASN A 221 -3.44 2.04 -16.89
CA ASN A 221 -3.65 3.34 -17.55
C ASN A 221 -2.66 3.55 -18.70
N ALA A 222 -1.40 3.11 -18.55
CA ALA A 222 -0.40 3.17 -19.61
C ALA A 222 -0.78 2.27 -20.80
N ILE A 223 -1.28 1.06 -20.52
CA ILE A 223 -1.78 0.13 -21.56
C ILE A 223 -2.97 0.74 -22.29
N GLY A 224 -3.94 1.34 -21.58
CA GLY A 224 -5.06 2.03 -22.19
C GLY A 224 -4.63 3.14 -23.17
N LYS A 225 -3.68 3.98 -22.73
CA LYS A 225 -3.10 5.01 -23.60
C LYS A 225 -2.29 4.45 -24.78
N ALA A 226 -1.64 3.30 -24.58
CA ALA A 226 -0.89 2.64 -25.66
C ALA A 226 -1.80 2.16 -26.80
N GLN A 227 -3.04 1.77 -26.49
CA GLN A 227 -4.03 1.42 -27.52
C GLN A 227 -4.39 2.64 -28.40
N GLU A 228 -4.31 3.87 -27.87
CA GLU A 228 -4.56 5.09 -28.63
C GLU A 228 -3.39 5.50 -29.52
N VAL A 229 -2.15 5.25 -29.09
CA VAL A 229 -0.93 5.73 -29.75
C VAL A 229 -0.02 4.62 -30.29
N GLY A 230 -0.39 3.35 -30.14
CA GLY A 230 0.35 2.19 -30.67
C GLY A 230 1.61 1.80 -29.88
N TYR A 231 1.88 2.44 -28.73
CA TYR A 231 2.96 2.09 -27.79
C TYR A 231 2.67 2.64 -26.39
N ILE A 232 3.38 2.14 -25.38
CA ILE A 232 3.24 2.64 -24.01
C ILE A 232 4.04 3.93 -23.86
N ASP A 233 3.36 5.03 -23.53
CA ASP A 233 3.99 6.32 -23.34
C ASP A 233 4.77 6.38 -22.01
N ILE A 234 5.91 7.05 -22.03
CA ILE A 234 6.83 7.21 -20.87
C ILE A 234 7.13 8.69 -20.70
N GLU A 235 7.12 9.17 -19.45
CA GLU A 235 7.53 10.51 -19.09
C GLU A 235 8.57 10.44 -17.97
N LEU A 236 9.83 10.74 -18.26
CA LEU A 236 10.94 10.65 -17.32
C LEU A 236 11.78 11.94 -17.34
N PRO A 237 12.46 12.28 -16.22
CA PRO A 237 13.32 13.45 -16.14
C PRO A 237 14.65 13.22 -16.88
N ASN A 238 15.12 14.24 -17.59
CA ASN A 238 16.47 14.28 -18.17
C ASN A 238 17.52 14.70 -17.11
N GLU A 239 18.79 14.83 -17.51
CA GLU A 239 19.92 15.20 -16.65
C GLU A 239 19.82 16.63 -16.05
N LEU A 240 18.88 17.44 -16.51
CA LEU A 240 18.54 18.75 -15.96
C LEU A 240 17.27 18.74 -15.10
N GLY A 241 16.67 17.56 -14.89
CA GLY A 241 15.43 17.38 -14.12
C GLY A 241 14.16 17.73 -14.89
N ARG A 242 14.26 18.13 -16.18
CA ARG A 242 13.10 18.40 -17.02
C ARG A 242 12.47 17.08 -17.47
N LYS A 243 11.19 16.92 -17.26
CA LYS A 243 10.43 15.76 -17.75
C LYS A 243 10.31 15.81 -19.27
N ILE A 244 10.64 14.70 -19.92
CA ILE A 244 10.53 14.50 -21.36
C ILE A 244 9.56 13.33 -21.60
N LYS A 245 8.55 13.61 -22.39
CA LYS A 245 7.51 12.63 -22.72
C LYS A 245 7.83 11.96 -24.05
N LEU A 246 7.77 10.62 -24.09
CA LEU A 246 8.11 9.84 -25.28
C LEU A 246 7.18 10.17 -26.47
N SER A 247 5.89 10.39 -26.21
CA SER A 247 4.90 10.78 -27.24
C SER A 247 5.11 12.19 -27.81
N GLU A 248 5.91 13.03 -27.16
CA GLU A 248 6.25 14.38 -27.65
C GLU A 248 7.49 14.36 -28.56
N VAL A 249 8.18 13.23 -28.68
CA VAL A 249 9.38 13.10 -29.52
C VAL A 249 8.99 13.07 -30.99
N GLN A 250 9.34 14.12 -31.71
CA GLN A 250 9.04 14.28 -33.13
C GLN A 250 10.12 13.61 -33.99
N ALA A 251 9.88 12.38 -34.45
CA ALA A 251 10.79 11.63 -35.31
C ALA A 251 10.01 10.58 -36.14
N LYS A 252 10.57 10.17 -37.29
CA LYS A 252 10.00 9.10 -38.11
C LYS A 252 10.19 7.72 -37.45
N VAL A 253 11.36 7.58 -36.81
CA VAL A 253 11.72 6.40 -36.02
C VAL A 253 12.26 6.89 -34.67
N VAL A 254 11.64 6.43 -33.58
CA VAL A 254 12.16 6.60 -32.21
C VAL A 254 12.72 5.28 -31.73
N MET A 255 13.99 5.25 -31.38
CA MET A 255 14.62 4.10 -30.72
C MET A 255 14.56 4.30 -29.21
N VAL A 256 13.74 3.51 -28.53
CA VAL A 256 13.69 3.44 -27.06
C VAL A 256 14.77 2.48 -26.60
N TYR A 257 15.73 2.98 -25.83
CA TYR A 257 16.95 2.26 -25.45
C TYR A 257 17.12 2.19 -23.94
N PHE A 258 17.05 1.01 -23.38
CA PHE A 258 17.30 0.76 -21.96
C PHE A 258 18.75 0.37 -21.72
N TRP A 259 19.41 1.07 -20.80
CA TRP A 259 20.85 0.90 -20.53
C TRP A 259 21.23 1.30 -19.09
N SER A 260 22.51 1.14 -18.71
CA SER A 260 23.06 1.66 -17.46
C SER A 260 24.43 2.28 -17.69
N SER A 261 24.67 3.44 -17.09
CA SER A 261 25.97 4.10 -17.12
C SER A 261 27.02 3.42 -16.21
N GLU A 262 26.59 2.53 -15.32
CA GLU A 262 27.48 1.72 -14.48
C GLU A 262 28.17 0.61 -15.31
N MET A 263 27.58 0.20 -16.44
CA MET A 263 28.10 -0.85 -17.31
C MET A 263 29.07 -0.32 -18.37
N GLY A 264 30.33 -0.71 -18.26
CA GLY A 264 31.41 -0.23 -19.17
C GLY A 264 31.19 -0.60 -20.63
N ASP A 265 30.74 -1.83 -20.90
CA ASP A 265 30.39 -2.33 -22.24
C ASP A 265 29.29 -1.52 -22.91
N GLN A 266 28.30 -1.08 -22.17
CA GLN A 266 27.21 -0.25 -22.68
C GLN A 266 27.67 1.18 -22.97
N LYS A 267 28.58 1.72 -22.14
CA LYS A 267 29.22 3.00 -22.46
C LYS A 267 30.03 2.93 -23.77
N MET A 268 30.73 1.82 -23.99
CA MET A 268 31.45 1.59 -25.26
C MET A 268 30.46 1.43 -26.41
N PHE A 269 29.40 0.66 -26.25
CA PHE A 269 28.35 0.53 -27.27
C PHE A 269 27.75 1.90 -27.67
N ASN A 270 27.52 2.77 -26.69
CA ASN A 270 27.07 4.15 -26.96
C ASN A 270 28.05 4.93 -27.81
N GLN A 271 29.37 4.84 -27.54
CA GLN A 271 30.38 5.61 -28.23
C GLN A 271 30.71 5.02 -29.61
N ASP A 272 30.91 3.70 -29.68
CA ASP A 272 31.46 3.03 -30.83
C ASP A 272 30.39 2.63 -31.86
N VAL A 273 29.15 2.39 -31.40
CA VAL A 273 28.06 1.96 -32.29
C VAL A 273 26.96 3.02 -32.40
N LEU A 274 26.33 3.40 -31.26
CA LEU A 274 25.13 4.25 -31.33
C LEU A 274 25.42 5.65 -31.79
N LYS A 275 26.54 6.23 -31.39
CA LYS A 275 26.91 7.61 -31.78
C LYS A 275 27.18 7.78 -33.28
N PRO A 276 27.94 6.89 -33.95
CA PRO A 276 28.03 6.87 -35.41
C PRO A 276 26.68 6.66 -36.10
N VAL A 277 25.88 5.68 -35.65
CA VAL A 277 24.54 5.41 -36.20
C VAL A 277 23.65 6.65 -36.06
N TYR A 278 23.60 7.24 -34.88
CA TYR A 278 22.78 8.43 -34.65
C TYR A 278 23.19 9.61 -35.54
N ARG A 279 24.48 9.88 -35.65
CA ARG A 279 25.00 10.90 -36.55
C ARG A 279 24.55 10.71 -38.00
N ASP A 280 24.58 9.46 -38.48
CA ASP A 280 24.28 9.11 -39.88
C ASP A 280 22.77 9.10 -40.18
N PHE A 281 21.91 8.91 -39.18
CA PHE A 281 20.47 8.75 -39.33
C PHE A 281 19.62 9.86 -38.68
N LYS A 282 20.17 10.70 -37.81
CA LYS A 282 19.43 11.81 -37.18
C LYS A 282 18.78 12.70 -38.22
N GLY A 283 19.53 13.14 -39.22
CA GLY A 283 19.04 13.99 -40.29
C GLY A 283 18.00 13.33 -41.21
N LYS A 284 17.85 12.00 -41.14
CA LYS A 284 16.83 11.21 -41.87
C LYS A 284 15.57 11.02 -41.07
N GLY A 285 15.60 11.33 -39.77
CA GLY A 285 14.43 11.23 -38.87
C GLY A 285 14.53 10.19 -37.76
N LEU A 286 15.74 9.78 -37.37
CA LEU A 286 16.00 8.98 -36.18
C LEU A 286 16.10 9.88 -34.95
N GLU A 287 15.40 9.53 -33.88
CA GLU A 287 15.70 9.99 -32.52
C GLU A 287 15.92 8.80 -31.60
N ILE A 288 16.75 8.96 -30.56
CA ILE A 288 17.00 7.97 -29.54
C ILE A 288 16.47 8.52 -28.20
N TYR A 289 15.58 7.76 -27.56
CA TYR A 289 15.08 8.02 -26.22
C TYR A 289 15.72 6.98 -25.29
N ALA A 290 16.85 7.37 -24.67
CA ALA A 290 17.67 6.48 -23.85
C ALA A 290 17.24 6.56 -22.38
N ILE A 291 16.72 5.45 -21.84
CA ILE A 291 16.25 5.27 -20.47
C ILE A 291 17.37 4.59 -19.69
N SER A 292 17.91 5.29 -18.71
CA SER A 292 18.92 4.71 -17.82
C SER A 292 18.26 4.01 -16.61
N LEU A 293 18.78 2.84 -16.28
CA LEU A 293 18.43 2.07 -15.08
C LEU A 293 19.42 2.30 -13.92
N ASP A 294 20.06 3.45 -13.90
CA ASP A 294 20.94 3.84 -12.80
C ASP A 294 20.12 4.31 -11.59
N THR A 295 20.61 3.97 -10.39
CA THR A 295 20.03 4.48 -9.13
C THR A 295 20.73 5.76 -8.66
N ASP A 296 22.01 5.94 -9.01
CA ASP A 296 22.75 7.18 -8.79
C ASP A 296 22.57 8.15 -9.96
N LYS A 297 21.59 9.06 -9.82
CA LYS A 297 21.30 10.09 -10.84
C LYS A 297 22.45 11.07 -11.07
N ALA A 298 23.30 11.31 -10.06
CA ALA A 298 24.42 12.24 -10.19
C ALA A 298 25.56 11.62 -11.02
N ALA A 299 25.88 10.36 -10.76
CA ALA A 299 26.84 9.59 -11.56
C ALA A 299 26.35 9.44 -13.01
N TRP A 300 25.07 9.08 -13.22
CA TRP A 300 24.45 9.00 -14.54
C TRP A 300 24.53 10.34 -15.31
N ALA A 301 24.10 11.45 -14.70
CA ALA A 301 24.14 12.76 -15.34
C ALA A 301 25.56 13.17 -15.74
N THR A 302 26.56 12.78 -14.94
CA THR A 302 27.97 12.99 -15.26
C THR A 302 28.41 12.15 -16.45
N ALA A 303 28.00 10.88 -16.51
CA ALA A 303 28.27 10.00 -17.65
C ALA A 303 27.66 10.53 -18.96
N VAL A 304 26.39 10.97 -18.91
CA VAL A 304 25.69 11.58 -20.07
C VAL A 304 26.44 12.81 -20.60
N ARG A 305 26.83 13.73 -19.71
CA ARG A 305 27.60 14.92 -20.08
C ARG A 305 28.97 14.59 -20.71
N THR A 306 29.64 13.58 -20.15
CA THR A 306 30.95 13.12 -20.65
C THR A 306 30.82 12.49 -22.03
N GLN A 307 29.81 11.65 -22.24
CA GLN A 307 29.60 10.95 -23.51
C GLN A 307 29.18 11.88 -24.65
N LYS A 308 28.51 13.01 -24.36
CA LYS A 308 28.02 13.97 -25.38
C LYS A 308 27.28 13.24 -26.51
N SER A 309 26.34 12.40 -26.15
CA SER A 309 25.62 11.49 -27.06
C SER A 309 24.75 12.23 -28.09
N GLY A 310 24.21 13.41 -27.74
CA GLY A 310 23.41 14.26 -28.59
C GLY A 310 21.95 13.82 -28.76
N TRP A 311 21.55 12.73 -28.17
CA TRP A 311 20.17 12.23 -28.11
C TRP A 311 19.54 12.47 -26.74
N ILE A 312 18.23 12.13 -26.59
CA ILE A 312 17.48 12.29 -25.36
C ILE A 312 17.93 11.22 -24.35
N ASN A 313 18.35 11.65 -23.16
CA ASN A 313 18.70 10.78 -22.04
C ASN A 313 17.80 11.08 -20.86
N VAL A 314 17.20 10.05 -20.27
CA VAL A 314 16.27 10.15 -19.12
C VAL A 314 16.56 9.10 -18.07
N CYS A 315 16.28 9.42 -16.78
CA CYS A 315 16.49 8.52 -15.65
C CYS A 315 15.60 8.94 -14.47
N ASP A 316 14.82 8.01 -13.92
CA ASP A 316 14.02 8.24 -12.69
C ASP A 316 14.81 7.94 -11.40
N GLY A 317 15.92 7.21 -11.49
CA GLY A 317 16.71 6.78 -10.34
C GLY A 317 16.14 5.57 -9.61
N LEU A 318 15.19 4.85 -10.22
CA LEU A 318 14.54 3.68 -9.60
C LEU A 318 15.18 2.36 -10.04
N GLY A 319 16.15 2.38 -10.95
CA GLY A 319 16.81 1.18 -11.43
C GLY A 319 15.83 0.21 -12.08
N THR A 320 15.93 -1.06 -11.73
CA THR A 320 15.02 -2.11 -12.22
C THR A 320 13.60 -2.00 -11.68
N ALA A 321 13.37 -1.20 -10.65
CA ALA A 321 12.05 -0.91 -10.11
C ALA A 321 11.29 0.18 -10.90
N SER A 322 11.92 0.79 -11.92
CA SER A 322 11.29 1.78 -12.78
C SER A 322 10.02 1.21 -13.45
N PRO A 323 8.89 1.93 -13.42
CA PRO A 323 7.68 1.52 -14.12
C PRO A 323 7.88 1.29 -15.62
N SER A 324 8.84 1.99 -16.24
CA SER A 324 9.20 1.81 -17.65
C SER A 324 9.74 0.42 -17.96
N VAL A 325 10.46 -0.21 -17.03
CA VAL A 325 10.97 -1.60 -17.12
C VAL A 325 9.83 -2.59 -17.24
N LEU A 326 8.81 -2.47 -16.38
CA LEU A 326 7.62 -3.32 -16.41
C LEU A 326 6.81 -3.10 -17.70
N SER A 327 6.61 -1.82 -18.06
CA SER A 327 5.79 -1.44 -19.22
C SER A 327 6.32 -1.99 -20.54
N TYR A 328 7.64 -2.06 -20.68
CA TYR A 328 8.31 -2.58 -21.90
C TYR A 328 8.80 -4.04 -21.72
N ASN A 329 8.48 -4.70 -20.60
CA ASN A 329 8.90 -6.07 -20.28
C ASN A 329 10.42 -6.26 -20.44
N VAL A 330 11.20 -5.32 -19.87
CA VAL A 330 12.66 -5.31 -19.98
C VAL A 330 13.25 -6.31 -18.98
N ASN A 331 13.74 -7.45 -19.48
CA ASN A 331 14.32 -8.52 -18.66
C ASN A 331 15.84 -8.47 -18.60
N LYS A 332 16.46 -7.71 -19.48
CA LYS A 332 17.93 -7.51 -19.58
C LYS A 332 18.26 -6.18 -20.23
N ILE A 333 19.43 -5.65 -19.96
CA ILE A 333 20.00 -4.49 -20.65
C ILE A 333 21.33 -4.86 -21.30
N PRO A 334 21.67 -4.28 -22.46
CA PRO A 334 20.89 -3.30 -23.22
C PRO A 334 19.66 -3.91 -23.90
N SER A 335 18.57 -3.15 -23.97
CA SER A 335 17.35 -3.51 -24.73
C SER A 335 16.95 -2.36 -25.65
N LEU A 336 16.57 -2.71 -26.89
CA LEU A 336 16.18 -1.77 -27.93
C LEU A 336 14.74 -2.04 -28.39
N PHE A 337 13.93 -1.00 -28.43
CA PHE A 337 12.58 -1.02 -29.00
C PHE A 337 12.49 0.10 -30.05
N PHE A 338 11.63 -0.07 -31.04
CA PHE A 338 11.51 0.89 -32.13
C PHE A 338 10.05 1.31 -32.30
N ILE A 339 9.79 2.60 -32.32
CA ILE A 339 8.51 3.19 -32.67
C ILE A 339 8.65 3.76 -34.07
N VAL A 340 7.83 3.28 -35.00
CA VAL A 340 7.83 3.70 -36.42
C VAL A 340 6.44 4.18 -36.78
N LYS A 341 6.30 5.43 -37.19
CA LYS A 341 4.99 6.05 -37.52
C LYS A 341 3.95 5.94 -36.39
N GLY A 342 4.41 6.04 -35.12
CA GLY A 342 3.55 5.96 -33.96
C GLY A 342 3.17 4.55 -33.49
N GLU A 343 3.79 3.49 -34.05
CA GLU A 343 3.53 2.11 -33.67
C GLU A 343 4.79 1.41 -33.18
N LEU A 344 4.70 0.63 -32.12
CA LEU A 344 5.78 -0.21 -31.61
C LEU A 344 6.02 -1.40 -32.56
N VAL A 345 7.22 -1.47 -33.13
CA VAL A 345 7.59 -2.54 -34.07
C VAL A 345 8.24 -3.69 -33.31
N THR A 346 7.67 -4.90 -33.45
CA THR A 346 8.23 -6.14 -32.91
C THR A 346 8.98 -6.94 -33.97
N GLY A 347 9.85 -7.86 -33.52
CA GLY A 347 10.54 -8.77 -34.42
C GLY A 347 11.54 -8.09 -35.38
N THR A 348 12.19 -7.01 -34.95
CA THR A 348 13.08 -6.18 -35.77
C THR A 348 14.30 -6.91 -36.32
N GLY A 349 14.71 -8.01 -35.67
CA GLY A 349 15.92 -8.78 -36.02
C GLY A 349 17.23 -8.04 -35.72
N VAL A 350 17.18 -6.91 -35.00
CA VAL A 350 18.36 -6.13 -34.64
C VAL A 350 19.16 -6.86 -33.55
N LYS A 351 20.41 -7.22 -33.88
CA LYS A 351 21.32 -7.94 -32.97
C LYS A 351 22.70 -7.24 -32.87
N ASP A 352 23.07 -6.48 -33.86
CA ASP A 352 24.35 -5.80 -34.00
C ASP A 352 24.23 -4.51 -34.82
N GLU A 353 25.32 -3.78 -35.00
CA GLU A 353 25.36 -2.56 -35.77
C GLU A 353 24.88 -2.72 -37.22
N ALA A 354 25.29 -3.80 -37.90
CA ALA A 354 24.97 -4.04 -39.31
C ALA A 354 23.45 -4.21 -39.49
N THR A 355 22.82 -5.02 -38.62
CA THR A 355 21.37 -5.25 -38.62
C THR A 355 20.59 -4.01 -38.17
N LEU A 356 21.14 -3.20 -37.24
CA LEU A 356 20.56 -1.90 -36.84
C LEU A 356 20.55 -0.93 -38.00
N ARG A 357 21.68 -0.76 -38.71
CA ARG A 357 21.78 0.10 -39.88
C ARG A 357 20.86 -0.36 -41.01
N SER A 358 20.79 -1.66 -41.27
CA SER A 358 19.88 -2.24 -42.26
C SER A 358 18.42 -1.96 -41.92
N PHE A 359 18.02 -2.12 -40.64
CA PHE A 359 16.66 -1.81 -40.16
C PHE A 359 16.33 -0.32 -40.37
N LEU A 360 17.21 0.56 -39.92
CA LEU A 360 17.01 2.00 -40.04
C LEU A 360 16.93 2.47 -41.51
N SER A 361 17.79 1.93 -42.36
CA SER A 361 17.78 2.28 -43.80
C SER A 361 16.48 1.84 -44.50
N LYS A 362 15.77 0.85 -43.99
CA LYS A 362 14.48 0.43 -44.54
C LYS A 362 13.29 1.24 -44.00
N LYS A 363 13.46 1.92 -42.87
CA LYS A 363 12.35 2.62 -42.17
C LYS A 363 12.46 4.17 -42.32
N LEU A 364 13.63 4.68 -42.63
CA LEU A 364 13.96 6.10 -42.82
C LEU A 364 14.27 6.43 -44.30
#